data_851b8b09534518e9de2f898175a7b7b5
#
_entry.id   851b8b09534518e9de2f898175a7b7b5
#
_cell.length_a   1.000
_cell.length_b   1.000
_cell.length_c   1.000
_cell.angle_alpha   90.00
_cell.angle_beta   90.00
_cell.angle_gamma   90.00
#
_symmetry.space_group_name_H-M   'P 1'
#
loop_
_entity.id
_entity.type
_entity.pdbx_description
1 polymer ?
#
loop_
_entity_poly.entity_id
_entity_poly.type
_entity_poly.pdbx_seq_one_letter_code
_entity_poly.pdbx_strand_id
1 'polypeptide(L)'
;RDWSSDVCSSDLMARKPLMAGNWKMNLNHLEAIAVTQKLAYSLEERDFDAVDVAIMPPFTDIRSVQTLVDGDRLRITYGAQDISPEKSGAFTGDISGVMLKKLDCTFVIVGHSERRSIHRESDELVNRKIRATIDNEMVPIFCIGEEPSIRESGQHVDYVLNQIRAGLQGFHKPDLKKIVFAYEPVWAIGTGKTATPEDAQEVCAAIRSELAKIGSDEITGNARILYG
;
A
#
# COMPACT_ATOMS: atom_id res chain seq x y z
N ARG A 1 -7.59 -52.15 8.41
CA ARG A 1 -8.50 -51.08 8.87
C ARG A 1 -7.86 -49.78 8.56
N ASP A 2 -8.38 -49.16 7.50
CA ASP A 2 -7.90 -47.89 6.94
C ASP A 2 -8.20 -46.76 7.92
N TRP A 3 -7.18 -46.04 8.29
CA TRP A 3 -7.30 -44.71 8.84
C TRP A 3 -7.01 -43.74 7.68
N SER A 4 -8.03 -43.43 6.89
CA SER A 4 -8.03 -42.24 6.08
C SER A 4 -8.10 -41.06 7.03
N SER A 5 -6.94 -40.43 7.24
CA SER A 5 -6.85 -39.11 7.82
C SER A 5 -7.43 -38.14 6.81
N ASP A 6 -8.71 -37.80 6.95
CA ASP A 6 -9.28 -36.60 6.39
C ASP A 6 -8.59 -35.40 7.08
N VAL A 7 -7.41 -35.09 6.57
CA VAL A 7 -6.84 -33.76 6.76
C VAL A 7 -7.76 -32.83 6.02
N CYS A 8 -8.68 -32.24 6.76
CA CYS A 8 -9.40 -31.07 6.33
C CYS A 8 -8.33 -30.01 6.02
N SER A 9 -7.86 -30.01 4.78
CA SER A 9 -7.14 -28.87 4.22
C SER A 9 -8.16 -27.75 4.14
N SER A 10 -8.32 -27.00 5.25
CA SER A 10 -8.84 -25.65 5.14
C SER A 10 -7.89 -24.97 4.18
N ASP A 11 -8.33 -24.78 2.94
CA ASP A 11 -7.73 -23.90 1.99
C ASP A 11 -7.63 -22.52 2.63
N LEU A 12 -6.53 -22.29 3.33
CA LEU A 12 -6.01 -20.96 3.54
C LEU A 12 -5.74 -20.46 2.11
N MET A 13 -6.73 -19.83 1.50
CA MET A 13 -6.59 -19.14 0.23
C MET A 13 -5.34 -18.29 0.39
N ALA A 14 -4.25 -18.75 -0.22
CA ALA A 14 -2.98 -18.07 -0.13
C ALA A 14 -3.21 -16.63 -0.59
N ARG A 15 -2.86 -15.65 0.27
CA ARG A 15 -2.99 -14.23 -0.10
C ARG A 15 -2.31 -13.98 -1.42
N LYS A 16 -3.04 -13.50 -2.42
CA LYS A 16 -2.43 -13.13 -3.68
C LYS A 16 -1.45 -11.99 -3.44
N PRO A 17 -0.16 -12.14 -3.75
CA PRO A 17 0.82 -11.08 -3.59
C PRO A 17 0.44 -9.85 -4.40
N LEU A 18 0.84 -8.66 -3.93
CA LEU A 18 0.68 -7.40 -4.64
C LEU A 18 2.06 -6.82 -4.94
N MET A 19 2.34 -6.59 -6.20
CA MET A 19 3.48 -5.81 -6.67
C MET A 19 3.02 -4.39 -6.94
N ALA A 20 3.38 -3.46 -6.04
CA ALA A 20 2.93 -2.08 -6.05
C ALA A 20 4.09 -1.13 -6.38
N GLY A 21 4.11 -0.57 -7.59
CA GLY A 21 5.15 0.32 -8.09
C GLY A 21 4.83 1.79 -7.80
N ASN A 22 5.47 2.38 -6.79
CA ASN A 22 5.44 3.83 -6.58
C ASN A 22 6.44 4.52 -7.50
N TRP A 23 5.95 5.28 -8.46
CA TRP A 23 6.82 6.01 -9.42
C TRP A 23 7.42 7.28 -8.83
N LYS A 24 6.96 7.68 -7.66
CA LYS A 24 7.38 8.94 -7.01
C LYS A 24 7.19 10.11 -7.96
N MET A 25 8.08 11.09 -7.93
CA MET A 25 8.03 12.27 -8.81
C MET A 25 8.88 12.02 -10.07
N ASN A 26 8.51 11.01 -10.86
CA ASN A 26 9.20 10.65 -12.09
C ASN A 26 8.21 10.45 -13.23
N LEU A 27 8.70 10.64 -14.46
CA LEU A 27 7.98 10.53 -15.72
C LEU A 27 7.00 11.70 -15.95
N ASN A 28 6.63 11.87 -17.17
CA ASN A 28 5.53 12.70 -17.62
C ASN A 28 4.47 11.81 -18.28
N HIS A 29 3.32 12.36 -18.62
CA HIS A 29 2.17 11.61 -19.12
C HIS A 29 2.45 10.78 -20.39
N LEU A 30 3.40 11.20 -21.26
CA LEU A 30 3.78 10.43 -22.46
C LEU A 30 4.70 9.26 -22.08
N GLU A 31 5.67 9.52 -21.22
CA GLU A 31 6.57 8.48 -20.69
C GLU A 31 5.80 7.46 -19.86
N ALA A 32 4.79 7.91 -19.09
CA ALA A 32 3.91 7.05 -18.32
C ALA A 32 3.16 6.04 -19.20
N ILE A 33 2.65 6.46 -20.36
CA ILE A 33 2.04 5.58 -21.37
C ILE A 33 3.06 4.52 -21.81
N ALA A 34 4.25 4.94 -22.23
CA ALA A 34 5.27 4.04 -22.76
C ALA A 34 5.74 3.01 -21.71
N VAL A 35 5.95 3.46 -20.46
CA VAL A 35 6.38 2.57 -19.36
C VAL A 35 5.27 1.58 -18.99
N THR A 36 4.02 2.04 -18.91
CA THR A 36 2.87 1.16 -18.63
C THR A 36 2.70 0.09 -19.70
N GLN A 37 2.79 0.45 -21.00
CA GLN A 37 2.74 -0.50 -22.09
C GLN A 37 3.89 -1.51 -22.02
N LYS A 38 5.11 -1.02 -21.81
CA LYS A 38 6.29 -1.89 -21.69
C LYS A 38 6.12 -2.89 -20.54
N LEU A 39 5.64 -2.43 -19.39
CA LEU A 39 5.37 -3.30 -18.24
C LEU A 39 4.31 -4.34 -18.59
N ALA A 40 3.17 -3.91 -19.13
CA ALA A 40 2.05 -4.79 -19.46
C ALA A 40 2.45 -5.90 -20.45
N TYR A 41 3.21 -5.55 -21.48
CA TYR A 41 3.64 -6.51 -22.51
C TYR A 41 4.84 -7.36 -22.12
N SER A 42 5.52 -7.03 -21.01
CA SER A 42 6.60 -7.87 -20.47
C SER A 42 6.11 -8.96 -19.52
N LEU A 43 4.84 -8.93 -19.13
CA LEU A 43 4.19 -9.89 -18.24
C LEU A 43 3.31 -10.84 -19.02
N GLU A 44 3.30 -12.10 -18.60
CA GLU A 44 2.46 -13.15 -19.19
C GLU A 44 1.19 -13.35 -18.35
N GLU A 45 0.18 -14.04 -18.92
CA GLU A 45 -1.07 -14.38 -18.21
C GLU A 45 -0.81 -15.06 -16.86
N ARG A 46 0.14 -15.98 -16.80
CA ARG A 46 0.53 -16.69 -15.56
C ARG A 46 1.04 -15.75 -14.48
N ASP A 47 1.70 -14.63 -14.84
CA ASP A 47 2.21 -13.66 -13.88
C ASP A 47 1.04 -12.92 -13.24
N PHE A 48 0.08 -12.48 -14.05
CA PHE A 48 -1.15 -11.83 -13.56
C PHE A 48 -2.05 -12.78 -12.75
N ASP A 49 -1.99 -14.08 -13.00
CA ASP A 49 -2.70 -15.06 -12.19
C ASP A 49 -2.02 -15.27 -10.83
N ALA A 50 -0.69 -15.20 -10.79
CA ALA A 50 0.10 -15.39 -9.59
C ALA A 50 0.13 -14.15 -8.68
N VAL A 51 0.17 -12.93 -9.25
CA VAL A 51 0.30 -11.68 -8.48
C VAL A 51 -0.63 -10.59 -9.01
N ASP A 52 -1.07 -9.68 -8.12
CA ASP A 52 -1.69 -8.42 -8.52
C ASP A 52 -0.58 -7.42 -8.85
N VAL A 53 -0.74 -6.69 -9.96
CA VAL A 53 0.21 -5.66 -10.38
C VAL A 53 -0.48 -4.30 -10.34
N ALA A 54 0.10 -3.36 -9.60
CA ALA A 54 -0.41 -2.00 -9.46
C ALA A 54 0.70 -0.98 -9.66
N ILE A 55 0.36 0.16 -10.27
CA ILE A 55 1.27 1.29 -10.44
C ILE A 55 0.65 2.54 -9.84
N MET A 56 1.46 3.36 -9.18
CA MET A 56 1.06 4.64 -8.62
C MET A 56 1.88 5.75 -9.30
N PRO A 57 1.39 6.25 -10.47
CA PRO A 57 2.02 7.35 -11.18
C PRO A 57 1.74 8.69 -10.50
N PRO A 58 2.48 9.79 -10.83
CA PRO A 58 2.11 11.15 -10.46
C PRO A 58 0.67 11.48 -10.87
N PHE A 59 0.02 12.40 -10.13
CA PHE A 59 -1.38 12.79 -10.40
C PHE A 59 -1.61 13.24 -11.84
N THR A 60 -0.63 13.93 -12.43
CA THR A 60 -0.65 14.44 -13.83
C THR A 60 -0.79 13.33 -14.86
N ASP A 61 -0.44 12.11 -14.50
CA ASP A 61 -0.30 10.98 -15.43
C ASP A 61 -1.46 9.97 -15.31
N ILE A 62 -2.20 10.02 -14.19
CA ILE A 62 -3.25 9.05 -13.89
C ILE A 62 -4.28 8.96 -15.03
N ARG A 63 -4.72 10.11 -15.59
CA ARG A 63 -5.70 10.10 -16.68
C ARG A 63 -5.17 9.41 -17.94
N SER A 64 -3.89 9.62 -18.26
CA SER A 64 -3.26 8.98 -19.42
C SER A 64 -3.13 7.47 -19.22
N VAL A 65 -2.74 7.05 -18.01
CA VAL A 65 -2.68 5.63 -17.63
C VAL A 65 -4.06 5.01 -17.67
N GLN A 66 -5.08 5.65 -17.10
CA GLN A 66 -6.47 5.18 -17.18
C GLN A 66 -6.89 4.92 -18.63
N THR A 67 -6.72 5.92 -19.48
CA THR A 67 -7.13 5.80 -20.90
C THR A 67 -6.46 4.63 -21.60
N LEU A 68 -5.17 4.41 -21.31
CA LEU A 68 -4.42 3.29 -21.87
C LEU A 68 -4.92 1.94 -21.32
N VAL A 69 -5.05 1.83 -19.99
CA VAL A 69 -5.48 0.57 -19.35
C VAL A 69 -6.86 0.15 -19.82
N ASP A 70 -7.79 1.11 -19.92
CA ASP A 70 -9.16 0.84 -20.37
C ASP A 70 -9.20 0.50 -21.89
N GLY A 71 -8.46 1.28 -22.70
CA GLY A 71 -8.43 1.11 -24.15
C GLY A 71 -7.84 -0.24 -24.58
N ASP A 72 -6.74 -0.61 -23.99
CA ASP A 72 -6.01 -1.85 -24.32
C ASP A 72 -6.42 -3.03 -23.41
N ARG A 73 -7.34 -2.81 -22.46
CA ARG A 73 -7.81 -3.80 -21.47
C ARG A 73 -6.66 -4.48 -20.72
N LEU A 74 -5.72 -3.66 -20.27
CA LEU A 74 -4.54 -4.16 -19.56
C LEU A 74 -4.92 -4.70 -18.17
N ARG A 75 -4.29 -5.79 -17.74
CA ARG A 75 -4.47 -6.41 -16.42
C ARG A 75 -3.65 -5.72 -15.32
N ILE A 76 -3.25 -4.47 -15.51
CA ILE A 76 -2.56 -3.64 -14.52
C ILE A 76 -3.59 -2.74 -13.83
N THR A 77 -3.57 -2.69 -12.52
CA THR A 77 -4.31 -1.70 -11.75
C THR A 77 -3.46 -0.46 -11.52
N TYR A 78 -4.10 0.66 -11.22
CA TYR A 78 -3.39 1.89 -10.92
C TYR A 78 -4.02 2.62 -9.75
N GLY A 79 -3.29 3.59 -9.23
CA GLY A 79 -3.70 4.36 -8.08
C GLY A 79 -2.97 5.69 -7.96
N ALA A 80 -3.13 6.32 -6.81
CA ALA A 80 -2.57 7.63 -6.52
C ALA A 80 -1.48 7.55 -5.46
N GLN A 81 -0.60 8.54 -5.46
CA GLN A 81 0.52 8.64 -4.52
C GLN A 81 0.16 9.36 -3.22
N ASP A 82 -1.01 9.98 -3.17
CA ASP A 82 -1.56 10.69 -2.00
C ASP A 82 -3.04 10.99 -2.21
N ILE A 83 -3.70 11.48 -1.15
CA ILE A 83 -5.09 11.92 -1.14
C ILE A 83 -5.28 13.05 -0.12
N SER A 84 -6.14 14.01 -0.43
CA SER A 84 -6.62 14.95 0.58
C SER A 84 -7.65 14.28 1.51
N PRO A 85 -7.62 14.54 2.82
CA PRO A 85 -8.67 14.11 3.72
C PRO A 85 -10.00 14.85 3.48
N GLU A 86 -9.97 15.94 2.74
CA GLU A 86 -11.11 16.78 2.47
C GLU A 86 -11.84 16.35 1.19
N LYS A 87 -13.16 16.43 1.20
CA LYS A 87 -13.98 16.03 0.04
C LYS A 87 -13.95 17.06 -1.09
N SER A 88 -13.91 18.33 -0.74
CA SER A 88 -13.90 19.46 -1.67
C SER A 88 -13.71 20.78 -0.89
N GLY A 89 -13.48 21.88 -1.58
CA GLY A 89 -13.46 23.22 -0.97
C GLY A 89 -12.18 24.00 -1.26
N ALA A 90 -11.84 24.92 -0.35
CA ALA A 90 -10.71 25.84 -0.50
C ALA A 90 -9.37 25.18 -0.10
N PHE A 91 -8.99 24.17 -0.81
CA PHE A 91 -7.75 23.40 -0.61
C PHE A 91 -6.95 23.38 -1.90
N THR A 92 -6.44 24.54 -2.29
CA THR A 92 -5.73 24.73 -3.56
C THR A 92 -4.52 23.79 -3.68
N GLY A 93 -4.51 22.95 -4.71
CA GLY A 93 -3.46 21.97 -4.96
C GLY A 93 -3.76 20.57 -4.43
N ASP A 94 -4.74 20.41 -3.54
CA ASP A 94 -5.15 19.09 -3.03
C ASP A 94 -5.97 18.29 -4.05
N ILE A 95 -5.84 16.99 -3.98
CA ILE A 95 -6.60 16.04 -4.81
C ILE A 95 -7.51 15.23 -3.90
N SER A 96 -8.83 15.37 -4.08
CA SER A 96 -9.81 14.67 -3.25
C SER A 96 -10.04 13.22 -3.68
N GLY A 97 -10.54 12.40 -2.74
CA GLY A 97 -10.91 11.02 -3.04
C GLY A 97 -11.97 10.90 -4.13
N VAL A 98 -12.91 11.86 -4.21
CA VAL A 98 -13.93 11.89 -5.27
C VAL A 98 -13.30 12.06 -6.65
N MET A 99 -12.25 12.88 -6.79
CA MET A 99 -11.52 13.05 -8.06
C MET A 99 -10.81 11.76 -8.45
N LEU A 100 -10.11 11.12 -7.49
CA LEU A 100 -9.39 9.87 -7.73
C LEU A 100 -10.33 8.72 -8.09
N LYS A 101 -11.47 8.61 -7.40
CA LYS A 101 -12.48 7.59 -7.71
C LYS A 101 -13.06 7.75 -9.12
N LYS A 102 -13.24 8.99 -9.59
CA LYS A 102 -13.69 9.28 -10.96
C LYS A 102 -12.66 8.94 -12.04
N LEU A 103 -11.40 8.78 -11.64
CA LEU A 103 -10.31 8.28 -12.46
C LEU A 103 -10.11 6.75 -12.27
N ASP A 104 -11.05 6.07 -11.61
CA ASP A 104 -11.03 4.63 -11.33
C ASP A 104 -9.77 4.13 -10.62
N CYS A 105 -9.14 5.02 -9.82
CA CYS A 105 -8.03 4.62 -8.97
C CYS A 105 -8.47 3.50 -8.02
N THR A 106 -7.70 2.42 -7.99
CA THR A 106 -7.93 1.29 -7.07
C THR A 106 -7.21 1.49 -5.76
N PHE A 107 -5.97 1.95 -5.79
CA PHE A 107 -5.08 2.11 -4.64
C PHE A 107 -4.74 3.57 -4.38
N VAL A 108 -4.42 3.87 -3.11
CA VAL A 108 -3.84 5.17 -2.73
C VAL A 108 -2.73 4.93 -1.72
N ILE A 109 -1.52 5.41 -2.01
CA ILE A 109 -0.43 5.44 -1.04
C ILE A 109 -0.77 6.49 0.02
N VAL A 110 -0.67 6.14 1.29
CA VAL A 110 -0.96 7.03 2.41
C VAL A 110 0.15 6.95 3.45
N GLY A 111 0.67 8.10 3.86
CA GLY A 111 1.69 8.18 4.91
C GLY A 111 3.08 7.70 4.46
N HIS A 112 3.39 7.79 3.17
CA HIS A 112 4.73 7.48 2.65
C HIS A 112 5.80 8.27 3.40
N SER A 113 6.97 7.66 3.61
CA SER A 113 8.07 8.25 4.37
C SER A 113 8.49 9.64 3.88
N GLU A 114 8.53 9.85 2.56
CA GLU A 114 8.82 11.17 1.97
C GLU A 114 7.76 12.21 2.34
N ARG A 115 6.48 11.83 2.42
CA ARG A 115 5.43 12.76 2.82
C ARG A 115 5.47 13.09 4.31
N ARG A 116 5.81 12.11 5.13
CA ARG A 116 6.05 12.33 6.57
C ARG A 116 7.22 13.28 6.81
N SER A 117 8.34 13.07 6.12
CA SER A 117 9.56 13.88 6.31
C SER A 117 9.50 15.25 5.64
N ILE A 118 9.10 15.32 4.36
CA ILE A 118 9.11 16.55 3.56
C ILE A 118 7.88 17.42 3.84
N HIS A 119 6.70 16.81 3.88
CA HIS A 119 5.42 17.50 4.06
C HIS A 119 4.92 17.48 5.51
N ARG A 120 5.68 16.86 6.44
CA ARG A 120 5.38 16.79 7.88
C ARG A 120 4.01 16.19 8.19
N GLU A 121 3.62 15.17 7.43
CA GLU A 121 2.36 14.48 7.67
C GLU A 121 2.43 13.72 9.00
N SER A 122 1.53 14.08 9.92
CA SER A 122 1.38 13.40 11.21
C SER A 122 0.57 12.11 11.07
N ASP A 123 0.63 11.24 12.08
CA ASP A 123 -0.17 10.01 12.11
C ASP A 123 -1.68 10.30 12.13
N GLU A 124 -2.11 11.41 12.73
CA GLU A 124 -3.52 11.86 12.72
C GLU A 124 -3.96 12.26 11.30
N LEU A 125 -3.09 12.95 10.56
CA LEU A 125 -3.38 13.28 9.17
C LEU A 125 -3.44 12.02 8.30
N VAL A 126 -2.51 11.10 8.51
CA VAL A 126 -2.49 9.78 7.83
C VAL A 126 -3.76 8.99 8.15
N ASN A 127 -4.21 8.97 9.40
CA ASN A 127 -5.49 8.34 9.79
C ASN A 127 -6.67 8.92 8.99
N ARG A 128 -6.76 10.25 8.88
CA ARG A 128 -7.83 10.92 8.10
C ARG A 128 -7.73 10.58 6.61
N LYS A 129 -6.52 10.46 6.05
CA LYS A 129 -6.30 10.06 4.65
C LYS A 129 -6.69 8.59 4.40
N ILE A 130 -6.38 7.68 5.33
CA ILE A 130 -6.84 6.29 5.25
C ILE A 130 -8.37 6.25 5.20
N ARG A 131 -9.04 7.00 6.08
CA ARG A 131 -10.50 7.09 6.10
C ARG A 131 -11.06 7.65 4.79
N ALA A 132 -10.51 8.76 4.29
CA ALA A 132 -10.91 9.35 3.02
C ALA A 132 -10.76 8.35 1.85
N THR A 133 -9.72 7.53 1.87
CA THR A 133 -9.50 6.48 0.85
C THR A 133 -10.59 5.42 0.91
N ILE A 134 -10.90 4.90 2.11
CA ILE A 134 -11.92 3.86 2.31
C ILE A 134 -13.33 4.40 2.01
N ASP A 135 -13.63 5.62 2.41
CA ASP A 135 -14.93 6.28 2.19
C ASP A 135 -15.21 6.49 0.69
N ASN A 136 -14.17 6.58 -0.13
CA ASN A 136 -14.27 6.66 -1.59
C ASN A 136 -14.06 5.30 -2.27
N GLU A 137 -14.22 4.18 -1.54
CA GLU A 137 -14.15 2.81 -2.07
C GLU A 137 -12.84 2.49 -2.78
N MET A 138 -11.74 3.07 -2.31
CA MET A 138 -10.38 2.75 -2.73
C MET A 138 -9.63 2.01 -1.62
N VAL A 139 -8.52 1.38 -1.95
CA VAL A 139 -7.69 0.59 -1.04
C VAL A 139 -6.50 1.43 -0.61
N PRO A 140 -6.37 1.80 0.67
CA PRO A 140 -5.17 2.47 1.14
C PRO A 140 -3.98 1.50 1.20
N ILE A 141 -2.83 1.94 0.67
CA ILE A 141 -1.51 1.35 0.95
C ILE A 141 -0.91 2.21 2.06
N PHE A 142 -1.08 1.75 3.30
CA PHE A 142 -0.63 2.47 4.48
C PHE A 142 0.85 2.22 4.72
N CYS A 143 1.67 3.25 4.48
CA CYS A 143 3.11 3.23 4.65
C CYS A 143 3.51 3.51 6.09
N ILE A 144 4.37 2.67 6.61
CA ILE A 144 4.93 2.70 7.97
C ILE A 144 6.40 2.34 7.90
N GLY A 145 7.21 2.96 8.74
CA GLY A 145 8.64 2.69 8.74
C GLY A 145 9.40 3.65 9.64
N GLU A 146 10.60 3.28 9.99
CA GLU A 146 11.44 4.00 10.94
C GLU A 146 12.65 4.65 10.26
N GLU A 147 13.02 5.81 10.79
CA GLU A 147 14.24 6.54 10.42
C GLU A 147 15.51 5.90 11.00
N PRO A 148 16.71 6.22 10.47
CA PRO A 148 17.97 5.67 10.95
C PRO A 148 18.20 5.80 12.45
N SER A 149 17.89 6.96 13.03
CA SER A 149 18.05 7.22 14.47
C SER A 149 17.21 6.29 15.35
N ILE A 150 16.01 5.98 14.91
CA ILE A 150 15.10 5.05 15.61
C ILE A 150 15.62 3.61 15.50
N ARG A 151 16.09 3.22 14.30
CA ARG A 151 16.69 1.90 14.09
C ARG A 151 17.92 1.70 15.01
N GLU A 152 18.81 2.68 15.05
CA GLU A 152 20.03 2.64 15.85
C GLU A 152 19.76 2.59 17.36
N SER A 153 18.64 3.17 17.82
CA SER A 153 18.21 3.10 19.23
C SER A 153 17.59 1.75 19.61
N GLY A 154 17.34 0.86 18.67
CA GLY A 154 16.65 -0.42 18.88
C GLY A 154 15.14 -0.30 19.15
N GLN A 155 14.54 0.87 18.93
CA GLN A 155 13.12 1.14 19.18
C GLN A 155 12.25 1.01 17.92
N HIS A 156 12.79 0.49 16.84
CA HIS A 156 12.15 0.46 15.52
C HIS A 156 10.83 -0.31 15.49
N VAL A 157 10.75 -1.46 16.16
CA VAL A 157 9.51 -2.24 16.22
C VAL A 157 8.41 -1.44 16.91
N ASP A 158 8.67 -0.93 18.12
CA ASP A 158 7.68 -0.16 18.87
C ASP A 158 7.25 1.10 18.13
N TYR A 159 8.18 1.77 17.46
CA TYR A 159 7.90 2.95 16.65
C TYR A 159 6.92 2.63 15.50
N VAL A 160 7.19 1.58 14.73
CA VAL A 160 6.32 1.14 13.62
C VAL A 160 4.95 0.71 14.14
N LEU A 161 4.89 -0.01 15.26
CA LEU A 161 3.62 -0.41 15.86
C LEU A 161 2.81 0.79 16.38
N ASN A 162 3.46 1.83 16.87
CA ASN A 162 2.79 3.08 17.27
C ASN A 162 2.21 3.82 16.06
N GLN A 163 2.90 3.85 14.91
CA GLN A 163 2.34 4.37 13.66
C GLN A 163 1.06 3.61 13.26
N ILE A 164 1.07 2.26 13.38
CA ILE A 164 -0.12 1.43 13.12
C ILE A 164 -1.27 1.81 14.04
N ARG A 165 -1.03 1.85 15.36
CA ARG A 165 -2.06 2.16 16.36
C ARG A 165 -2.68 3.53 16.12
N ALA A 166 -1.85 4.56 15.87
CA ALA A 166 -2.29 5.91 15.59
C ALA A 166 -3.04 6.00 14.25
N GLY A 167 -2.47 5.43 13.18
CA GLY A 167 -3.09 5.44 11.85
C GLY A 167 -4.41 4.67 11.78
N LEU A 168 -4.61 3.68 12.64
CA LEU A 168 -5.84 2.86 12.69
C LEU A 168 -6.79 3.25 13.82
N GLN A 169 -6.52 4.31 14.56
CA GLN A 169 -7.39 4.75 15.66
C GLN A 169 -8.82 5.02 15.18
N GLY A 170 -9.81 4.38 15.82
CA GLY A 170 -11.22 4.55 15.50
C GLY A 170 -11.71 3.82 14.24
N PHE A 171 -10.90 2.95 13.65
CA PHE A 171 -11.36 2.06 12.58
C PHE A 171 -12.04 0.80 13.15
N HIS A 172 -13.04 0.33 12.44
CA HIS A 172 -13.74 -0.91 12.78
C HIS A 172 -13.17 -2.09 11.99
N LYS A 173 -13.36 -3.31 12.50
CA LYS A 173 -12.85 -4.54 11.89
C LYS A 173 -13.11 -4.68 10.37
N PRO A 174 -14.30 -4.34 9.84
CA PRO A 174 -14.54 -4.41 8.39
C PRO A 174 -13.64 -3.49 7.56
N ASP A 175 -13.24 -2.33 8.11
CA ASP A 175 -12.38 -1.39 7.41
C ASP A 175 -10.93 -1.89 7.35
N LEU A 176 -10.47 -2.57 8.40
CA LEU A 176 -9.11 -3.12 8.46
C LEU A 176 -8.84 -4.16 7.35
N LYS A 177 -9.88 -4.88 6.90
CA LYS A 177 -9.78 -5.84 5.78
C LYS A 177 -9.45 -5.18 4.45
N LYS A 178 -9.70 -3.86 4.33
CA LYS A 178 -9.50 -3.09 3.10
C LYS A 178 -8.11 -2.47 3.00
N ILE A 179 -7.27 -2.61 4.02
CA ILE A 179 -5.98 -1.91 4.11
C ILE A 179 -4.85 -2.85 3.69
N VAL A 180 -3.99 -2.35 2.83
CA VAL A 180 -2.68 -2.93 2.53
C VAL A 180 -1.65 -2.17 3.36
N PHE A 181 -0.74 -2.87 4.01
CA PHE A 181 0.35 -2.28 4.77
C PHE A 181 1.63 -2.32 3.96
N ALA A 182 2.44 -1.27 4.02
CA ALA A 182 3.75 -1.23 3.38
C ALA A 182 4.80 -0.85 4.41
N TYR A 183 5.70 -1.77 4.72
CA TYR A 183 6.84 -1.49 5.58
C TYR A 183 7.99 -0.92 4.75
N GLU A 184 8.38 0.29 5.08
CA GLU A 184 9.48 1.03 4.46
C GLU A 184 10.65 1.12 5.46
N PRO A 185 11.76 0.38 5.27
CA PRO A 185 12.97 0.57 6.07
C PRO A 185 13.67 1.88 5.66
N VAL A 186 13.16 3.03 6.15
CA VAL A 186 13.62 4.37 5.71
C VAL A 186 15.14 4.54 5.87
N TRP A 187 15.72 3.87 6.87
CA TRP A 187 17.16 3.85 7.09
C TRP A 187 17.97 3.16 5.97
N ALA A 188 17.31 2.36 5.13
CA ALA A 188 17.94 1.69 3.99
C ALA A 188 17.62 2.38 2.65
N ILE A 189 16.49 3.10 2.53
CA ILE A 189 16.05 3.72 1.29
C ILE A 189 17.00 4.85 0.87
N GLY A 190 17.65 4.68 -0.30
CA GLY A 190 18.55 5.70 -0.85
C GLY A 190 19.86 5.95 -0.10
N THR A 191 20.15 5.16 0.93
CA THR A 191 21.36 5.33 1.77
C THR A 191 22.54 4.45 1.34
N GLY A 192 22.31 3.51 0.44
CA GLY A 192 23.27 2.46 0.09
C GLY A 192 23.37 1.32 1.11
N LYS A 193 22.64 1.39 2.23
CA LYS A 193 22.45 0.26 3.15
C LYS A 193 21.38 -0.66 2.59
N THR A 194 21.52 -1.96 2.80
CA THR A 194 20.53 -2.96 2.43
C THR A 194 20.03 -3.65 3.68
N ALA A 195 18.71 -3.68 3.87
CA ALA A 195 18.12 -4.46 4.93
C ALA A 195 18.27 -5.96 4.62
N THR A 196 18.53 -6.76 5.65
CA THR A 196 18.57 -8.21 5.52
C THR A 196 17.15 -8.79 5.47
N PRO A 197 16.98 -10.03 4.99
CA PRO A 197 15.69 -10.73 5.10
C PRO A 197 15.19 -10.82 6.54
N GLU A 198 16.09 -10.97 7.50
CA GLU A 198 15.80 -11.05 8.94
C GLU A 198 15.25 -9.71 9.46
N ASP A 199 15.85 -8.58 9.06
CA ASP A 199 15.37 -7.24 9.39
C ASP A 199 13.93 -7.02 8.90
N ALA A 200 13.65 -7.40 7.66
CA ALA A 200 12.32 -7.29 7.07
C ALA A 200 11.33 -8.22 7.78
N GLN A 201 11.72 -9.48 8.04
CA GLN A 201 10.89 -10.47 8.70
C GLN A 201 10.53 -10.06 10.14
N GLU A 202 11.47 -9.52 10.91
CA GLU A 202 11.24 -9.06 12.27
C GLU A 202 10.08 -8.07 12.33
N VAL A 203 10.15 -7.01 11.53
CA VAL A 203 9.14 -5.95 11.54
C VAL A 203 7.83 -6.41 10.91
N CYS A 204 7.85 -7.12 9.78
CA CYS A 204 6.64 -7.64 9.16
C CYS A 204 5.89 -8.64 10.07
N ALA A 205 6.61 -9.47 10.83
CA ALA A 205 6.01 -10.38 11.80
C ALA A 205 5.38 -9.61 12.97
N ALA A 206 6.05 -8.56 13.47
CA ALA A 206 5.52 -7.68 14.52
C ALA A 206 4.25 -6.96 14.05
N ILE A 207 4.24 -6.41 12.83
CA ILE A 207 3.05 -5.81 12.20
C ILE A 207 1.91 -6.81 12.18
N ARG A 208 2.13 -8.02 11.71
CA ARG A 208 1.11 -9.07 11.63
C ARG A 208 0.56 -9.43 13.00
N SER A 209 1.44 -9.56 14.00
CA SER A 209 1.04 -9.82 15.39
C SER A 209 0.19 -8.67 15.96
N GLU A 210 0.52 -7.42 15.66
CA GLU A 210 -0.26 -6.27 16.13
C GLU A 210 -1.63 -6.21 15.47
N LEU A 211 -1.72 -6.51 14.18
CA LEU A 211 -3.00 -6.59 13.47
C LEU A 211 -3.92 -7.68 14.04
N ALA A 212 -3.36 -8.79 14.54
CA ALA A 212 -4.13 -9.81 15.23
C ALA A 212 -4.78 -9.30 16.53
N LYS A 213 -4.06 -8.45 17.26
CA LYS A 213 -4.58 -7.84 18.50
C LYS A 213 -5.67 -6.81 18.24
N ILE A 214 -5.50 -5.97 17.19
CA ILE A 214 -6.44 -4.92 16.83
C ILE A 214 -7.69 -5.49 16.14
N GLY A 215 -7.53 -6.49 15.31
CA GLY A 215 -8.56 -7.04 14.45
C GLY A 215 -9.07 -8.40 14.87
N SER A 216 -8.70 -9.42 14.12
CA SER A 216 -8.97 -10.84 14.36
C SER A 216 -8.00 -11.67 13.52
N ASP A 217 -7.90 -12.97 13.79
CA ASP A 217 -7.07 -13.89 13.03
C ASP A 217 -7.42 -13.89 11.53
N GLU A 218 -8.71 -13.77 11.20
CA GLU A 218 -9.18 -13.65 9.81
C GLU A 218 -8.61 -12.40 9.10
N ILE A 219 -8.60 -11.25 9.78
CA ILE A 219 -8.03 -10.00 9.23
C ILE A 219 -6.52 -10.18 9.03
N THR A 220 -5.86 -10.71 10.05
CA THR A 220 -4.42 -10.95 10.04
C THR A 220 -4.02 -11.93 8.95
N GLY A 221 -4.80 -13.01 8.79
CA GLY A 221 -4.59 -14.02 7.76
C GLY A 221 -4.62 -13.42 6.35
N ASN A 222 -5.51 -12.48 6.09
CA ASN A 222 -5.74 -11.89 4.77
C ASN A 222 -4.98 -10.57 4.52
N ALA A 223 -4.44 -9.91 5.54
CA ALA A 223 -3.73 -8.65 5.38
C ALA A 223 -2.47 -8.81 4.52
N ARG A 224 -2.38 -8.02 3.45
CA ARG A 224 -1.17 -7.92 2.64
C ARG A 224 -0.21 -6.95 3.32
N ILE A 225 1.01 -7.41 3.56
CA ILE A 225 2.11 -6.59 4.08
C ILE A 225 3.18 -6.58 2.99
N LEU A 226 3.40 -5.43 2.39
CA LEU A 226 4.42 -5.18 1.40
C LEU A 226 5.70 -4.77 2.11
N TYR A 227 6.82 -4.99 1.45
CA TYR A 227 8.14 -4.54 1.85
C TYR A 227 8.76 -3.76 0.69
N GLY A 228 9.30 -2.55 0.96
CA GLY A 228 9.92 -1.72 -0.08
C GLY A 228 10.77 -0.59 0.48
#